data_061a62f86cc307f0a9e4d0433e619bfc
#
_entry.id   061a62f86cc307f0a9e4d0433e619bfc
#
_cell.length_a   1.000
_cell.length_b   1.000
_cell.length_c   1.000
_cell.angle_alpha   90.00
_cell.angle_beta   90.00
_cell.angle_gamma   90.00
#
_symmetry.space_group_name_H-M   'P 1'
#
loop_
_entity.id
_entity.type
_entity.pdbx_description
1 polymer ?
#
loop_
_entity_poly.entity_id
_entity_poly.type
_entity_poly.pdbx_seq_one_letter_code
_entity_poly.pdbx_strand_id
1 'polypeptide(L)'
;MSTAPDLPLKHLQGSPPSTPVKTNNEASAGDARGLPPDTATKAEASSDNHGSVLSDNNRNVEVAAGPPENATKQKVYHTGWRLHALTSALCLSLLLSTLETTIVSTALVSIVDALQGFNMAGWIVTSYLVTYTGFLIIYSKLSDIFGCKLMLLVAITIFTVFSMACGASNSMVPLIVFRAFQGMGGSGIYSLSTIMVPLMVPPEKYATYISIMSSTFILSSVLGPILGGAITDHTTWRWVFYFK
;
A
#
# COMPACT_ATOMS: atom_id res chain seq x y z
N MET A 1 27.30 -63.51 8.44
CA MET A 1 27.40 -63.91 9.85
C MET A 1 27.93 -62.70 10.60
N SER A 2 27.15 -62.09 11.36
CA SER A 2 27.29 -61.24 12.56
C SER A 2 26.18 -60.20 12.56
N THR A 3 25.15 -60.53 13.11
CA THR A 3 24.32 -60.16 14.26
C THR A 3 24.36 -58.66 14.62
N ALA A 4 23.21 -58.01 14.36
CA ALA A 4 22.77 -56.76 14.94
C ALA A 4 22.48 -56.95 16.48
N PRO A 5 22.63 -55.93 17.30
CA PRO A 5 21.95 -55.91 18.58
C PRO A 5 20.72 -55.03 18.56
N ASP A 6 19.63 -55.64 19.01
CA ASP A 6 18.37 -55.05 19.38
C ASP A 6 18.52 -54.00 20.46
N LEU A 7 17.90 -52.84 20.31
CA LEU A 7 17.67 -51.87 21.36
C LEU A 7 16.17 -51.73 21.63
N PRO A 8 15.71 -51.81 22.89
CA PRO A 8 14.32 -51.93 23.23
C PRO A 8 13.59 -50.58 23.24
N LEU A 9 12.40 -50.62 22.65
CA LEU A 9 11.34 -49.60 22.81
C LEU A 9 10.93 -49.52 24.28
N LYS A 10 11.18 -48.40 24.93
CA LYS A 10 10.55 -48.05 26.21
C LYS A 10 9.86 -46.72 26.07
N HIS A 11 8.55 -46.81 26.13
CA HIS A 11 7.58 -45.90 26.73
C HIS A 11 8.09 -44.50 27.10
N LEU A 12 7.57 -43.47 26.49
CA LEU A 12 7.19 -42.24 27.14
C LEU A 12 5.89 -41.69 26.55
N GLN A 13 4.84 -42.22 27.10
CA GLN A 13 3.50 -41.69 27.15
C GLN A 13 3.52 -40.54 28.14
N GLY A 14 3.34 -39.32 27.71
CA GLY A 14 3.25 -38.14 28.57
C GLY A 14 2.45 -37.07 27.88
N SER A 15 1.13 -37.15 28.05
CA SER A 15 0.20 -36.08 27.67
C SER A 15 0.41 -34.88 28.59
N PRO A 16 0.44 -33.65 28.06
CA PRO A 16 0.35 -32.46 28.91
C PRO A 16 -1.12 -32.19 29.31
N PRO A 17 -1.35 -31.69 30.53
CA PRO A 17 -2.68 -31.42 31.05
C PRO A 17 -3.30 -30.18 30.43
N SER A 18 -4.54 -30.30 30.04
CA SER A 18 -5.43 -29.24 29.62
C SER A 18 -5.76 -28.33 30.82
N THR A 19 -5.38 -27.07 30.75
CA THR A 19 -5.89 -26.02 31.63
C THR A 19 -7.18 -25.43 31.04
N PRO A 20 -8.27 -25.32 31.80
CA PRO A 20 -9.49 -24.71 31.32
C PRO A 20 -9.42 -23.19 31.37
N VAL A 21 -9.75 -22.58 30.25
CA VAL A 21 -10.02 -21.13 30.15
C VAL A 21 -11.31 -20.83 30.89
N LYS A 22 -11.22 -20.03 31.95
CA LYS A 22 -12.37 -19.46 32.65
C LYS A 22 -13.00 -18.37 31.81
N THR A 23 -14.17 -18.63 31.30
CA THR A 23 -15.12 -17.62 30.82
C THR A 23 -15.80 -16.99 32.04
N ASN A 24 -15.52 -15.75 32.32
CA ASN A 24 -16.31 -14.95 33.26
C ASN A 24 -17.39 -14.22 32.45
N ASN A 25 -18.56 -14.85 32.42
CA ASN A 25 -19.82 -14.15 32.24
C ASN A 25 -20.34 -13.84 33.63
N GLU A 26 -20.36 -12.60 34.04
CA GLU A 26 -21.22 -12.13 35.10
C GLU A 26 -22.06 -10.97 34.56
N ALA A 27 -23.31 -11.35 34.28
CA ALA A 27 -24.44 -10.45 34.20
C ALA A 27 -24.75 -9.97 35.62
N SER A 28 -24.83 -8.68 35.83
CA SER A 28 -25.53 -8.12 36.99
C SER A 28 -26.60 -7.16 36.50
N ALA A 29 -27.82 -7.61 36.71
CA ALA A 29 -29.06 -6.84 36.60
C ALA A 29 -29.29 -6.06 37.90
N GLY A 30 -29.98 -4.90 37.76
CA GLY A 30 -30.68 -4.24 38.87
C GLY A 30 -30.01 -2.96 39.32
N ASP A 31 -30.56 -1.82 39.16
CA ASP A 31 -31.71 -1.32 39.87
C ASP A 31 -32.28 -0.07 39.21
N ALA A 32 -33.56 -0.06 39.02
CA ALA A 32 -34.38 1.08 38.68
C ALA A 32 -34.69 1.87 39.93
N ARG A 33 -34.54 3.21 39.85
CA ARG A 33 -35.42 4.14 40.60
C ARG A 33 -35.03 5.59 40.34
N GLY A 34 -36.01 6.36 39.90
CA GLY A 34 -36.13 7.75 40.28
C GLY A 34 -36.30 8.78 39.17
N LEU A 35 -37.46 8.76 38.51
CA LEU A 35 -38.08 9.98 38.05
C LEU A 35 -38.78 10.64 39.26
N PRO A 36 -38.88 11.97 39.34
CA PRO A 36 -40.15 12.61 39.03
C PRO A 36 -40.01 13.95 38.30
N PRO A 37 -41.21 14.54 37.96
CA PRO A 37 -41.40 15.27 36.73
C PRO A 37 -41.66 16.77 36.97
N ASP A 38 -42.01 17.43 35.85
CA ASP A 38 -42.75 18.69 35.76
C ASP A 38 -42.01 20.00 36.08
N THR A 39 -41.92 20.83 35.09
CA THR A 39 -42.79 21.99 35.02
C THR A 39 -42.82 22.60 33.62
N ALA A 40 -43.96 22.49 33.01
CA ALA A 40 -44.41 23.34 31.92
C ALA A 40 -44.87 24.69 32.46
N THR A 41 -44.57 25.77 31.76
CA THR A 41 -45.32 27.05 31.76
C THR A 41 -44.81 27.81 30.55
N LYS A 42 -45.44 27.91 29.46
CA LYS A 42 -46.68 28.54 28.97
C LYS A 42 -46.67 30.06 29.12
N ALA A 43 -47.00 30.65 27.99
CA ALA A 43 -47.70 31.90 27.73
C ALA A 43 -46.82 33.16 27.66
N GLU A 44 -46.96 33.92 26.74
CA GLU A 44 -47.98 34.67 25.96
C GLU A 44 -47.36 36.02 25.61
N ALA A 45 -47.29 36.34 24.33
CA ALA A 45 -48.05 37.37 23.65
C ALA A 45 -48.17 38.76 24.34
N SER A 46 -47.66 39.76 23.66
CA SER A 46 -48.28 41.13 23.46
C SER A 46 -47.26 41.96 22.67
N SER A 47 -47.45 42.29 21.42
CA SER A 47 -48.32 43.34 20.86
C SER A 47 -47.98 44.76 21.31
N ASP A 48 -47.84 45.54 20.26
CA ASP A 48 -47.98 46.98 20.10
C ASP A 48 -46.68 47.81 20.07
N ASN A 49 -46.34 48.29 18.93
CA ASN A 49 -46.89 49.44 18.15
C ASN A 49 -46.14 50.76 18.39
N HIS A 50 -45.92 51.38 17.31
CA HIS A 50 -45.72 52.83 17.08
C HIS A 50 -44.29 53.36 17.04
N GLY A 51 -44.06 53.91 15.91
CA GLY A 51 -43.39 55.19 15.83
C GLY A 51 -42.35 55.36 14.75
N SER A 52 -42.84 55.69 13.58
CA SER A 52 -42.12 56.44 12.57
C SER A 52 -41.11 57.43 13.11
N VAL A 53 -39.99 57.58 12.43
CA VAL A 53 -39.51 58.85 11.84
C VAL A 53 -38.15 58.61 11.15
N LEU A 54 -38.14 58.77 9.85
CA LEU A 54 -37.17 59.43 8.99
C LEU A 54 -35.78 59.74 9.57
N SER A 55 -34.76 59.20 8.98
CA SER A 55 -33.71 60.00 8.30
C SER A 55 -32.63 59.14 7.73
N ASP A 56 -32.61 59.03 6.45
CA ASP A 56 -31.52 59.32 5.53
C ASP A 56 -30.14 59.32 6.19
N ASN A 57 -29.38 58.28 6.00
CA ASN A 57 -27.95 58.41 5.75
C ASN A 57 -27.43 57.21 4.95
N ASN A 58 -27.53 57.38 3.66
CA ASN A 58 -26.85 56.58 2.65
C ASN A 58 -25.33 56.71 2.88
N ARG A 59 -24.76 55.86 3.75
CA ARG A 59 -23.35 55.54 3.76
C ARG A 59 -23.21 54.16 3.17
N ASN A 60 -22.85 54.17 1.90
CA ASN A 60 -22.23 53.05 1.22
C ASN A 60 -21.08 52.51 2.10
N VAL A 61 -21.41 51.57 2.97
CA VAL A 61 -20.40 50.64 3.47
C VAL A 61 -20.15 49.71 2.32
N GLU A 62 -19.22 50.07 1.50
CA GLU A 62 -18.51 49.20 0.59
C GLU A 62 -17.90 48.11 1.47
N VAL A 63 -18.68 47.05 1.72
CA VAL A 63 -18.17 45.79 2.24
C VAL A 63 -17.16 45.37 1.20
N ALA A 64 -15.89 45.63 1.48
CA ALA A 64 -14.78 45.11 0.74
C ALA A 64 -15.05 43.61 0.61
N ALA A 65 -15.57 43.22 -0.54
CA ALA A 65 -15.64 41.85 -0.97
C ALA A 65 -14.20 41.37 -0.93
N GLY A 66 -13.87 40.59 0.10
CA GLY A 66 -12.62 39.84 0.14
C GLY A 66 -12.43 39.14 -1.20
N PRO A 67 -11.20 38.96 -1.67
CA PRO A 67 -10.97 38.35 -2.97
C PRO A 67 -11.73 37.05 -3.05
N PRO A 68 -12.39 36.74 -4.18
CA PRO A 68 -13.19 35.53 -4.30
C PRO A 68 -12.28 34.32 -4.02
N GLU A 69 -12.59 33.63 -2.93
CA GLU A 69 -11.93 32.41 -2.47
C GLU A 69 -12.17 31.23 -3.42
N ASN A 70 -12.47 31.50 -4.67
CA ASN A 70 -12.68 30.53 -5.76
C ASN A 70 -11.67 30.67 -6.88
N ALA A 71 -10.41 31.00 -6.54
CA ALA A 71 -9.29 30.61 -7.39
C ALA A 71 -9.00 29.12 -7.14
N THR A 72 -10.01 28.27 -7.30
CA THR A 72 -9.83 26.86 -7.58
C THR A 72 -9.02 26.82 -8.88
N LYS A 73 -7.69 26.68 -8.73
CA LYS A 73 -6.81 26.36 -9.86
C LYS A 73 -7.51 25.23 -10.58
N GLN A 74 -8.09 25.50 -11.73
CA GLN A 74 -8.68 24.47 -12.58
C GLN A 74 -7.55 23.50 -12.88
N LYS A 75 -7.54 22.39 -12.13
CA LYS A 75 -6.65 21.27 -12.44
C LYS A 75 -7.06 20.80 -13.81
N VAL A 76 -6.20 20.98 -14.80
CA VAL A 76 -6.41 20.49 -16.15
C VAL A 76 -6.29 18.97 -16.06
N TYR A 77 -7.43 18.31 -15.90
CA TYR A 77 -7.47 16.85 -15.92
C TYR A 77 -7.21 16.38 -17.35
N HIS A 78 -6.32 15.43 -17.47
CA HIS A 78 -6.11 14.77 -18.76
C HIS A 78 -7.36 13.99 -19.14
N THR A 79 -7.96 14.32 -20.30
CA THR A 79 -9.17 13.67 -20.81
C THR A 79 -8.86 12.89 -22.08
N GLY A 80 -9.52 11.74 -22.27
CA GLY A 80 -9.41 10.95 -23.49
C GLY A 80 -8.23 9.98 -23.52
N TRP A 81 -7.74 9.67 -24.72
CA TRP A 81 -6.70 8.67 -24.99
C TRP A 81 -5.45 8.79 -24.12
N ARG A 82 -4.99 10.01 -23.88
CA ARG A 82 -3.78 10.26 -23.06
C ARG A 82 -3.93 9.79 -21.61
N LEU A 83 -5.11 9.95 -21.04
CA LEU A 83 -5.39 9.46 -19.67
C LEU A 83 -5.33 7.93 -19.62
N HIS A 84 -5.95 7.26 -20.59
CA HIS A 84 -5.91 5.78 -20.64
C HIS A 84 -4.50 5.25 -20.87
N ALA A 85 -3.73 5.88 -21.76
CA ALA A 85 -2.33 5.51 -22.00
C ALA A 85 -1.46 5.67 -20.75
N LEU A 86 -1.60 6.79 -20.02
CA LEU A 86 -0.86 7.02 -18.78
C LEU A 86 -1.27 6.03 -17.68
N THR A 87 -2.57 5.78 -17.52
CA THR A 87 -3.06 4.81 -16.53
C THR A 87 -2.58 3.40 -16.84
N SER A 88 -2.61 2.98 -18.11
CA SER A 88 -2.12 1.66 -18.50
C SER A 88 -0.61 1.52 -18.26
N ALA A 89 0.17 2.56 -18.51
CA ALA A 89 1.60 2.58 -18.21
C ALA A 89 1.86 2.45 -16.70
N LEU A 90 1.10 3.18 -15.86
CA LEU A 90 1.20 3.06 -14.41
C LEU A 90 0.80 1.66 -13.91
N CYS A 91 -0.29 1.10 -14.43
CA CYS A 91 -0.73 -0.25 -14.09
C CYS A 91 0.31 -1.30 -14.50
N LEU A 92 0.92 -1.16 -15.67
CA LEU A 92 1.96 -2.07 -16.15
C LEU A 92 3.22 -1.98 -15.26
N SER A 93 3.65 -0.77 -14.91
CA SER A 93 4.80 -0.58 -14.01
C SER A 93 4.54 -1.17 -12.63
N LEU A 94 3.32 -1.00 -12.09
CA LEU A 94 2.90 -1.62 -10.84
C LEU A 94 2.85 -3.15 -10.95
N LEU A 95 2.30 -3.67 -12.04
CA LEU A 95 2.24 -5.11 -12.28
C LEU A 95 3.64 -5.71 -12.24
N LEU A 96 4.58 -5.15 -12.99
CA LEU A 96 5.96 -5.64 -13.04
C LEU A 96 6.65 -5.56 -11.67
N SER A 97 6.44 -4.46 -10.94
CA SER A 97 7.02 -4.28 -9.60
C SER A 97 6.45 -5.26 -8.57
N THR A 98 5.15 -5.55 -8.62
CA THR A 98 4.48 -6.49 -7.69
C THR A 98 4.71 -7.95 -8.08
N LEU A 99 4.74 -8.26 -9.38
CA LEU A 99 5.13 -9.57 -9.88
C LEU A 99 6.50 -10.01 -9.37
N GLU A 100 7.44 -9.07 -9.23
CA GLU A 100 8.77 -9.39 -8.77
C GLU A 100 8.78 -10.03 -7.38
N THR A 101 8.03 -9.45 -6.43
CA THR A 101 8.00 -9.97 -5.06
C THR A 101 7.42 -11.37 -5.00
N THR A 102 6.42 -11.67 -5.81
CA THR A 102 5.76 -12.98 -5.88
C THR A 102 6.59 -14.01 -6.65
N ILE A 103 7.18 -13.64 -7.79
CA ILE A 103 8.04 -14.53 -8.57
C ILE A 103 9.30 -14.88 -7.79
N VAL A 104 9.96 -13.92 -7.14
CA VAL A 104 11.17 -14.19 -6.38
C VAL A 104 10.91 -15.07 -5.17
N SER A 105 9.75 -14.94 -4.52
CA SER A 105 9.39 -15.82 -3.40
C SER A 105 9.24 -17.29 -3.84
N THR A 106 8.71 -17.55 -5.02
CA THR A 106 8.62 -18.90 -5.59
C THR A 106 9.95 -19.42 -6.12
N ALA A 107 10.75 -18.55 -6.75
CA ALA A 107 12.07 -18.89 -7.26
C ALA A 107 13.16 -18.98 -6.16
N LEU A 108 12.84 -18.61 -4.92
CA LEU A 108 13.82 -18.50 -3.83
C LEU A 108 14.60 -19.81 -3.60
N VAL A 109 13.91 -20.92 -3.63
CA VAL A 109 14.53 -22.24 -3.44
C VAL A 109 15.59 -22.50 -4.52
N SER A 110 15.24 -22.30 -5.79
CA SER A 110 16.16 -22.47 -6.92
C SER A 110 17.35 -21.51 -6.88
N ILE A 111 17.15 -20.27 -6.42
CA ILE A 111 18.22 -19.27 -6.26
C ILE A 111 19.19 -19.70 -5.16
N VAL A 112 18.66 -20.13 -4.02
CA VAL A 112 19.45 -20.53 -2.85
C VAL A 112 20.23 -21.81 -3.13
N ASP A 113 19.63 -22.75 -3.82
CA ASP A 113 20.27 -24.02 -4.21
C ASP A 113 21.41 -23.77 -5.22
N ALA A 114 21.17 -22.94 -6.23
CA ALA A 114 22.18 -22.57 -7.21
C ALA A 114 23.38 -21.79 -6.64
N LEU A 115 23.15 -20.93 -5.63
CA LEU A 115 24.19 -20.09 -5.01
C LEU A 115 24.74 -20.69 -3.70
N GLN A 116 24.25 -21.87 -3.27
CA GLN A 116 24.69 -22.59 -2.06
C GLN A 116 24.65 -21.73 -0.79
N GLY A 117 23.62 -20.89 -0.65
CA GLY A 117 23.54 -19.87 0.41
C GLY A 117 22.32 -19.99 1.31
N PHE A 118 21.95 -21.16 1.81
CA PHE A 118 20.76 -21.39 2.65
C PHE A 118 20.65 -20.47 3.86
N ASN A 119 21.76 -20.17 4.52
CA ASN A 119 21.78 -19.30 5.70
C ASN A 119 21.40 -17.84 5.38
N MET A 120 21.48 -17.42 4.13
CA MET A 120 21.20 -16.07 3.69
C MET A 120 19.90 -15.94 2.88
N ALA A 121 19.16 -17.03 2.72
CA ALA A 121 17.92 -17.07 1.93
C ALA A 121 16.92 -15.98 2.32
N GLY A 122 16.69 -15.80 3.62
CA GLY A 122 15.78 -14.79 4.15
C GLY A 122 16.20 -13.36 3.80
N TRP A 123 17.50 -13.09 3.69
CA TRP A 123 18.02 -11.76 3.38
C TRP A 123 17.69 -11.29 1.96
N ILE A 124 17.49 -12.20 1.02
CA ILE A 124 17.11 -11.87 -0.37
C ILE A 124 15.75 -11.13 -0.40
N VAL A 125 14.80 -11.60 0.40
CA VAL A 125 13.46 -10.99 0.50
C VAL A 125 13.47 -9.81 1.47
N THR A 126 14.10 -9.98 2.64
CA THR A 126 14.10 -8.96 3.71
C THR A 126 14.81 -7.69 3.27
N SER A 127 15.97 -7.78 2.59
CA SER A 127 16.70 -6.60 2.12
C SER A 127 15.85 -5.74 1.16
N TYR A 128 15.10 -6.37 0.27
CA TYR A 128 14.16 -5.68 -0.61
C TYR A 128 13.04 -5.00 0.19
N LEU A 129 12.38 -5.72 1.11
CA LEU A 129 11.25 -5.19 1.87
C LEU A 129 11.65 -4.05 2.80
N VAL A 130 12.80 -4.13 3.46
CA VAL A 130 13.29 -3.07 4.36
C VAL A 130 13.55 -1.78 3.59
N THR A 131 14.24 -1.86 2.47
CA THR A 131 14.49 -0.66 1.63
C THR A 131 13.20 -0.17 0.97
N TYR A 132 12.33 -1.07 0.52
CA TYR A 132 11.03 -0.74 -0.03
C TYR A 132 10.19 0.08 0.95
N THR A 133 10.02 -0.39 2.19
CA THR A 133 9.23 0.32 3.21
C THR A 133 9.88 1.64 3.64
N GLY A 134 11.20 1.66 3.81
CA GLY A 134 11.94 2.85 4.22
C GLY A 134 11.86 3.99 3.20
N PHE A 135 11.92 3.66 1.91
CA PHE A 135 11.93 4.66 0.84
C PHE A 135 10.53 5.12 0.38
N LEU A 136 9.45 4.46 0.79
CA LEU A 136 8.08 4.88 0.44
C LEU A 136 7.80 6.34 0.79
N ILE A 137 8.14 6.74 2.01
CA ILE A 137 7.90 8.11 2.51
C ILE A 137 8.86 9.09 1.84
N ILE A 138 10.10 8.68 1.59
CA ILE A 138 11.13 9.52 0.96
C ILE A 138 10.70 9.90 -0.46
N TYR A 139 10.23 8.95 -1.26
CA TYR A 139 9.75 9.23 -2.62
C TYR A 139 8.54 10.14 -2.64
N SER A 140 7.61 9.99 -1.69
CA SER A 140 6.47 10.89 -1.56
C SER A 140 6.91 12.34 -1.38
N LYS A 141 7.86 12.59 -0.48
CA LYS A 141 8.41 13.94 -0.25
C LYS A 141 9.25 14.45 -1.42
N LEU A 142 10.05 13.60 -2.03
CA LEU A 142 10.89 13.96 -3.17
C LEU A 142 10.02 14.34 -4.38
N SER A 143 8.86 13.70 -4.56
CA SER A 143 7.95 14.00 -5.65
C SER A 143 7.35 15.40 -5.58
N ASP A 144 7.23 15.95 -4.37
CA ASP A 144 6.74 17.33 -4.17
C ASP A 144 7.77 18.38 -4.65
N ILE A 145 9.07 18.04 -4.55
CA ILE A 145 10.18 18.95 -4.91
C ILE A 145 10.52 18.84 -6.40
N PHE A 146 10.76 17.63 -6.89
CA PHE A 146 11.26 17.37 -8.25
C PHE A 146 10.15 17.07 -9.25
N GLY A 147 8.94 16.86 -8.78
CA GLY A 147 7.79 16.50 -9.60
C GLY A 147 7.65 14.98 -9.83
N CYS A 148 6.40 14.51 -9.78
CA CYS A 148 6.07 13.08 -9.85
C CYS A 148 6.59 12.38 -11.12
N LYS A 149 6.58 13.05 -12.29
CA LYS A 149 6.99 12.41 -13.55
C LYS A 149 8.47 12.08 -13.58
N LEU A 150 9.31 13.04 -13.18
CA LEU A 150 10.76 12.83 -13.15
C LEU A 150 11.13 11.75 -12.15
N MET A 151 10.56 11.82 -10.95
CA MET A 151 10.82 10.84 -9.90
C MET A 151 10.36 9.43 -10.29
N LEU A 152 9.24 9.30 -11.02
CA LEU A 152 8.79 8.01 -11.53
C LEU A 152 9.79 7.41 -12.53
N LEU A 153 10.30 8.21 -13.47
CA LEU A 153 11.31 7.75 -14.41
C LEU A 153 12.60 7.30 -13.70
N VAL A 154 13.05 8.06 -12.70
CA VAL A 154 14.21 7.69 -11.88
C VAL A 154 13.95 6.37 -11.14
N ALA A 155 12.78 6.21 -10.54
CA ALA A 155 12.41 4.98 -9.83
C ALA A 155 12.39 3.75 -10.75
N ILE A 156 11.79 3.88 -11.95
CA ILE A 156 11.77 2.81 -12.97
C ILE A 156 13.19 2.48 -13.42
N THR A 157 14.03 3.49 -13.66
CA THR A 157 15.42 3.29 -14.10
C THR A 157 16.21 2.54 -13.04
N ILE A 158 16.14 2.97 -11.78
CA ILE A 158 16.81 2.28 -10.65
C ILE A 158 16.31 0.83 -10.58
N PHE A 159 15.00 0.64 -10.60
CA PHE A 159 14.39 -0.69 -10.52
C PHE A 159 14.90 -1.61 -11.64
N THR A 160 14.92 -1.14 -12.90
CA THR A 160 15.32 -1.93 -14.05
C THR A 160 16.82 -2.24 -14.03
N VAL A 161 17.68 -1.26 -13.76
CA VAL A 161 19.13 -1.42 -13.71
C VAL A 161 19.52 -2.44 -12.63
N PHE A 162 18.97 -2.31 -11.43
CA PHE A 162 19.28 -3.24 -10.34
C PHE A 162 18.61 -4.61 -10.53
N SER A 163 17.49 -4.72 -11.24
CA SER A 163 16.94 -6.00 -11.66
C SER A 163 17.92 -6.74 -12.57
N MET A 164 18.47 -6.07 -13.58
CA MET A 164 19.49 -6.66 -14.45
C MET A 164 20.74 -7.07 -13.66
N ALA A 165 21.18 -6.23 -12.72
CA ALA A 165 22.33 -6.53 -11.86
C ALA A 165 22.07 -7.78 -10.98
N CYS A 166 20.85 -7.96 -10.47
CA CYS A 166 20.46 -9.16 -9.73
C CYS A 166 20.60 -10.41 -10.60
N GLY A 167 20.12 -10.37 -11.85
CA GLY A 167 20.23 -11.48 -12.79
C GLY A 167 21.68 -11.82 -13.17
N ALA A 168 22.59 -10.83 -13.17
CA ALA A 168 24.01 -11.02 -13.45
C ALA A 168 24.82 -11.46 -12.23
N SER A 169 24.26 -11.52 -11.04
CA SER A 169 24.98 -11.88 -9.81
C SER A 169 25.43 -13.34 -9.81
N ASN A 170 26.64 -13.59 -9.30
CA ASN A 170 27.25 -14.93 -9.21
C ASN A 170 27.40 -15.41 -7.75
N SER A 171 27.01 -14.58 -6.77
CA SER A 171 27.07 -14.95 -5.34
C SER A 171 25.94 -14.30 -4.57
N MET A 172 25.67 -14.79 -3.34
CA MET A 172 24.58 -14.32 -2.49
C MET A 172 24.73 -12.88 -2.06
N VAL A 173 25.93 -12.45 -1.66
CA VAL A 173 26.15 -11.11 -1.11
C VAL A 173 25.82 -10.00 -2.09
N PRO A 174 26.36 -9.95 -3.33
CA PRO A 174 25.96 -8.93 -4.30
C PRO A 174 24.48 -9.04 -4.68
N LEU A 175 23.90 -10.24 -4.75
CA LEU A 175 22.46 -10.39 -4.99
C LEU A 175 21.63 -9.66 -3.92
N ILE A 176 21.93 -9.83 -2.64
CA ILE A 176 21.25 -9.18 -1.52
C ILE A 176 21.41 -7.65 -1.60
N VAL A 177 22.60 -7.16 -1.90
CA VAL A 177 22.86 -5.72 -2.05
C VAL A 177 22.06 -5.13 -3.23
N PHE A 178 22.07 -5.78 -4.38
CA PHE A 178 21.29 -5.32 -5.55
C PHE A 178 19.79 -5.38 -5.29
N ARG A 179 19.31 -6.37 -4.52
CA ARG A 179 17.91 -6.45 -4.06
C ARG A 179 17.53 -5.26 -3.18
N ALA A 180 18.43 -4.80 -2.30
CA ALA A 180 18.19 -3.61 -1.50
C ALA A 180 18.01 -2.35 -2.38
N PHE A 181 18.87 -2.13 -3.37
CA PHE A 181 18.73 -1.02 -4.31
C PHE A 181 17.49 -1.14 -5.20
N GLN A 182 17.14 -2.36 -5.60
CA GLN A 182 15.94 -2.62 -6.37
C GLN A 182 14.66 -2.32 -5.56
N GLY A 183 14.65 -2.61 -4.25
CA GLY A 183 13.58 -2.23 -3.33
C GLY A 183 13.35 -0.73 -3.27
N MET A 184 14.44 0.08 -3.33
CA MET A 184 14.31 1.54 -3.46
C MET A 184 13.53 1.93 -4.73
N GLY A 185 13.86 1.34 -5.89
CA GLY A 185 13.13 1.61 -7.13
C GLY A 185 11.66 1.17 -7.07
N GLY A 186 11.38 -0.01 -6.53
CA GLY A 186 10.03 -0.55 -6.37
C GLY A 186 9.12 0.32 -5.51
N SER A 187 9.64 0.84 -4.40
CA SER A 187 8.91 1.76 -3.51
C SER A 187 8.53 3.06 -4.22
N GLY A 188 9.43 3.59 -5.06
CA GLY A 188 9.18 4.77 -5.87
C GLY A 188 8.06 4.55 -6.88
N ILE A 189 8.06 3.42 -7.60
CA ILE A 189 7.02 3.07 -8.55
C ILE A 189 5.65 3.02 -7.86
N TYR A 190 5.53 2.36 -6.71
CA TYR A 190 4.28 2.25 -5.98
C TYR A 190 3.78 3.58 -5.43
N SER A 191 4.65 4.30 -4.70
CA SER A 191 4.31 5.58 -4.07
C SER A 191 3.87 6.61 -5.10
N LEU A 192 4.65 6.79 -6.16
CA LEU A 192 4.38 7.77 -7.19
C LEU A 192 3.16 7.42 -8.04
N SER A 193 2.94 6.15 -8.35
CA SER A 193 1.73 5.71 -9.05
C SER A 193 0.47 6.04 -8.26
N THR A 194 0.49 5.81 -6.95
CA THR A 194 -0.64 6.13 -6.07
C THR A 194 -0.89 7.64 -5.97
N ILE A 195 0.17 8.45 -5.92
CA ILE A 195 0.07 9.92 -5.89
C ILE A 195 -0.42 10.50 -7.22
N MET A 196 -0.01 9.91 -8.35
CA MET A 196 -0.36 10.42 -9.68
C MET A 196 -1.83 10.26 -10.02
N VAL A 197 -2.51 9.21 -9.54
CA VAL A 197 -3.93 8.96 -9.87
C VAL A 197 -4.83 10.14 -9.48
N PRO A 198 -4.83 10.66 -8.23
CA PRO A 198 -5.68 11.80 -7.87
C PRO A 198 -5.27 13.12 -8.53
N LEU A 199 -4.06 13.19 -9.08
CA LEU A 199 -3.61 14.37 -9.83
C LEU A 199 -4.09 14.40 -11.28
N MET A 200 -4.38 13.22 -11.85
CA MET A 200 -4.70 13.05 -13.27
C MET A 200 -6.19 12.83 -13.53
N VAL A 201 -6.92 12.31 -12.54
CA VAL A 201 -8.30 11.83 -12.68
C VAL A 201 -9.25 12.76 -11.91
N PRO A 202 -10.41 13.12 -12.49
CA PRO A 202 -11.43 13.87 -11.77
C PRO A 202 -11.99 13.05 -10.60
N PRO A 203 -12.42 13.71 -9.50
CA PRO A 203 -12.87 13.05 -8.27
C PRO A 203 -13.95 11.98 -8.48
N GLU A 204 -14.86 12.21 -9.44
CA GLU A 204 -15.98 11.32 -9.76
C GLU A 204 -15.50 9.93 -10.25
N LYS A 205 -14.35 9.86 -10.90
CA LYS A 205 -13.78 8.64 -11.47
C LYS A 205 -12.66 8.04 -10.62
N TYR A 206 -12.29 8.69 -9.54
CA TYR A 206 -11.18 8.28 -8.67
C TYR A 206 -11.31 6.83 -8.18
N ALA A 207 -12.50 6.47 -7.65
CA ALA A 207 -12.76 5.12 -7.16
C ALA A 207 -12.55 4.04 -8.24
N THR A 208 -12.96 4.32 -9.49
CA THR A 208 -12.78 3.39 -10.62
C THR A 208 -11.30 3.15 -10.92
N TYR A 209 -10.49 4.21 -10.96
CA TYR A 209 -9.06 4.08 -11.26
C TYR A 209 -8.28 3.41 -10.12
N ILE A 210 -8.63 3.67 -8.87
CA ILE A 210 -8.07 2.94 -7.72
C ILE A 210 -8.43 1.46 -7.80
N SER A 211 -9.66 1.11 -8.17
CA SER A 211 -10.07 -0.29 -8.34
C SER A 211 -9.28 -0.98 -9.46
N ILE A 212 -9.01 -0.29 -10.58
CA ILE A 212 -8.17 -0.81 -11.66
C ILE A 212 -6.75 -1.06 -11.16
N MET A 213 -6.16 -0.13 -10.41
CA MET A 213 -4.83 -0.32 -9.81
C MET A 213 -4.82 -1.48 -8.82
N SER A 214 -5.84 -1.60 -7.99
CA SER A 214 -5.97 -2.70 -7.03
C SER A 214 -6.11 -4.06 -7.72
N SER A 215 -6.80 -4.14 -8.85
CA SER A 215 -6.92 -5.37 -9.64
C SER A 215 -5.55 -5.86 -10.15
N THR A 216 -4.60 -4.95 -10.36
CA THR A 216 -3.23 -5.28 -10.75
C THR A 216 -2.51 -6.12 -9.69
N PHE A 217 -2.76 -5.88 -8.39
CA PHE A 217 -2.20 -6.68 -7.31
C PHE A 217 -2.75 -8.11 -7.30
N ILE A 218 -4.07 -8.24 -7.52
CA ILE A 218 -4.71 -9.57 -7.60
C ILE A 218 -4.13 -10.36 -8.79
N LEU A 219 -4.00 -9.71 -9.93
CA LEU A 219 -3.43 -10.32 -11.13
C LEU A 219 -1.98 -10.75 -10.90
N SER A 220 -1.18 -9.89 -10.26
CA SER A 220 0.21 -10.19 -9.93
C SER A 220 0.35 -11.36 -8.95
N SER A 221 -0.52 -11.45 -7.93
CA SER A 221 -0.47 -12.54 -6.95
C SER A 221 -0.80 -13.90 -7.54
N VAL A 222 -1.61 -13.94 -8.60
CA VAL A 222 -1.92 -15.18 -9.33
C VAL A 222 -0.85 -15.52 -10.37
N LEU A 223 -0.44 -14.53 -11.17
CA LEU A 223 0.55 -14.73 -12.23
C LEU A 223 1.95 -15.00 -11.69
N GLY A 224 2.30 -14.42 -10.53
CA GLY A 224 3.63 -14.55 -9.95
C GLY A 224 4.05 -15.98 -9.69
N PRO A 225 3.32 -16.77 -8.91
CA PRO A 225 3.66 -18.18 -8.69
C PRO A 225 3.67 -19.02 -9.96
N ILE A 226 2.75 -18.77 -10.89
CA ILE A 226 2.67 -19.50 -12.16
C ILE A 226 3.92 -19.23 -13.02
N LEU A 227 4.25 -17.96 -13.21
CA LEU A 227 5.42 -17.55 -13.98
C LEU A 227 6.72 -17.95 -13.27
N GLY A 228 6.78 -17.81 -11.94
CA GLY A 228 7.94 -18.19 -11.14
C GLY A 228 8.24 -19.68 -11.24
N GLY A 229 7.21 -20.53 -11.09
CA GLY A 229 7.33 -21.97 -11.26
C GLY A 229 7.74 -22.34 -12.67
N ALA A 230 7.04 -21.84 -13.68
CA ALA A 230 7.35 -22.15 -15.09
C ALA A 230 8.78 -21.73 -15.51
N ILE A 231 9.25 -20.56 -15.03
CA ILE A 231 10.62 -20.10 -15.33
C ILE A 231 11.66 -20.99 -14.64
N THR A 232 11.44 -21.36 -13.38
CA THR A 232 12.40 -22.18 -12.63
C THR A 232 12.46 -23.62 -13.12
N ASP A 233 11.34 -24.16 -13.64
CA ASP A 233 11.27 -25.54 -14.13
C ASP A 233 11.89 -25.70 -15.52
N HIS A 234 11.81 -24.68 -16.39
CA HIS A 234 12.25 -24.78 -17.78
C HIS A 234 13.53 -24.00 -18.10
N THR A 235 13.94 -23.06 -17.21
CA THR A 235 15.10 -22.21 -17.45
C THR A 235 15.88 -21.94 -16.16
N THR A 236 16.90 -21.09 -16.24
CA THR A 236 17.67 -20.67 -15.07
C THR A 236 16.93 -19.58 -14.29
N TRP A 237 17.05 -19.59 -12.95
CA TRP A 237 16.49 -18.58 -12.06
C TRP A 237 16.81 -17.13 -12.45
N ARG A 238 17.89 -16.90 -13.20
CA ARG A 238 18.31 -15.57 -13.68
C ARG A 238 17.28 -14.90 -14.57
N TRP A 239 16.51 -15.68 -15.34
CA TRP A 239 15.44 -15.16 -16.19
C TRP A 239 14.32 -14.47 -15.42
N VAL A 240 14.12 -14.82 -14.15
CA VAL A 240 13.18 -14.12 -13.25
C VAL A 240 13.48 -12.62 -13.20
N PHE A 241 14.76 -12.24 -13.25
CA PHE A 241 15.20 -10.85 -13.19
C PHE A 241 15.29 -10.16 -14.56
N TYR A 242 15.44 -10.94 -15.64
CA TYR A 242 15.56 -10.38 -16.99
C TYR A 242 14.22 -10.20 -17.70
N PHE A 243 13.17 -10.88 -17.26
CA PHE A 243 11.84 -10.84 -17.88
C PHE A 243 11.13 -9.47 -17.78
N LYS A 244 11.69 -8.54 -17.07
CA LYS A 244 11.15 -7.20 -16.79
C LYS A 244 11.89 -6.14 -17.57
#